data_8ef1aa435ee4c094dd86addf983d2782
#
_entry.id   8ef1aa435ee4c094dd86addf983d2782
#
_cell.length_a   1.000
_cell.length_b   1.000
_cell.length_c   1.000
_cell.angle_alpha   90.00
_cell.angle_beta   90.00
_cell.angle_gamma   90.00
#
_symmetry.space_group_name_H-M   'P 1'
#
loop_
_entity.id
_entity.type
_entity.pdbx_description
1 polymer ?
#
loop_
_entity_poly.entity_id
_entity_poly.type
_entity_poly.pdbx_seq_one_letter_code
_entity_poly.pdbx_strand_id
1 'polypeptide(L)'
;GPYWVAFEKSAYLLRQISSRTLVTPLSLTTYPFPIVMVSWTDGELRSYTRNHLFHREGNDYGRLSVPTRTLDGYKEWHKEEVRYFPMQEVKNTSMDRDMEID
;
A
#
# COMPACT_ATOMS: atom_id res chain seq x y z
N GLY A 1 8.79 -1.22 -11.62
CA GLY A 1 7.70 -0.69 -12.37
C GLY A 1 7.35 0.73 -12.00
N PRO A 2 6.38 1.29 -12.64
CA PRO A 2 6.00 2.69 -12.43
C PRO A 2 5.17 2.92 -11.16
N TYR A 3 4.91 1.87 -10.40
CA TYR A 3 4.05 1.96 -9.22
C TYR A 3 4.80 1.60 -7.96
N TRP A 4 4.38 2.22 -6.87
CA TRP A 4 4.75 1.82 -5.53
C TRP A 4 3.55 1.14 -4.89
N VAL A 5 3.79 0.11 -4.09
CA VAL A 5 2.71 -0.62 -3.43
C VAL A 5 2.96 -0.69 -1.94
N ALA A 6 1.87 -0.65 -1.19
CA ALA A 6 1.87 -0.84 0.25
C ALA A 6 0.83 -1.89 0.60
N PHE A 7 1.07 -2.64 1.67
CA PHE A 7 0.19 -3.73 2.07
C PHE A 7 -0.33 -3.52 3.47
N GLU A 8 -1.55 -3.97 3.70
CA GLU A 8 -2.16 -4.06 5.03
C GLU A 8 -2.13 -2.72 5.77
N LYS A 9 -1.49 -2.63 6.90
CA LYS A 9 -1.44 -1.40 7.69
C LYS A 9 -0.83 -0.24 6.92
N SER A 10 0.24 -0.50 6.20
CA SER A 10 0.86 0.52 5.36
C SER A 10 -0.09 0.97 4.25
N ALA A 11 -0.87 0.04 3.70
CA ALA A 11 -1.87 0.38 2.69
C ALA A 11 -2.93 1.33 3.28
N TYR A 12 -3.39 1.05 4.48
CA TYR A 12 -4.36 1.89 5.14
C TYR A 12 -3.82 3.30 5.39
N LEU A 13 -2.58 3.39 5.87
CA LEU A 13 -1.95 4.68 6.10
C LEU A 13 -1.77 5.47 4.81
N LEU A 14 -1.37 4.80 3.74
CA LEU A 14 -1.22 5.44 2.44
C LEU A 14 -2.56 5.97 1.93
N ARG A 15 -3.62 5.19 2.11
CA ARG A 15 -4.96 5.60 1.71
C ARG A 15 -5.43 6.85 2.45
N GLN A 16 -5.00 7.03 3.69
CA GLN A 16 -5.35 8.21 4.47
C GLN A 16 -4.66 9.47 3.95
N ILE A 17 -3.46 9.35 3.39
CA ILE A 17 -2.71 10.53 2.96
C ILE A 17 -2.94 10.88 1.51
N SER A 18 -3.56 10.00 0.74
CA SER A 18 -3.85 10.29 -0.67
C SER A 18 -5.11 9.58 -1.12
N SER A 19 -5.99 10.32 -1.77
CA SER A 19 -7.17 9.76 -2.42
C SER A 19 -6.87 9.22 -3.82
N ARG A 20 -5.67 9.49 -4.33
CA ARG A 20 -5.27 9.07 -5.67
C ARG A 20 -4.54 7.74 -5.65
N THR A 21 -5.09 6.80 -4.91
CA THR A 21 -4.51 5.47 -4.76
C THR A 21 -5.50 4.45 -5.29
N LEU A 22 -4.98 3.32 -5.73
CA LEU A 22 -5.81 2.19 -6.13
C LEU A 22 -5.76 1.13 -5.04
N VAL A 23 -6.92 0.79 -4.50
CA VAL A 23 -7.05 -0.23 -3.46
C VAL A 23 -7.41 -1.55 -4.12
N THR A 24 -6.64 -2.58 -3.84
CA THR A 24 -6.82 -3.89 -4.45
C THR A 24 -6.75 -4.99 -3.39
N PRO A 25 -7.87 -5.61 -3.04
CA PRO A 25 -7.81 -6.82 -2.22
C PRO A 25 -7.30 -7.98 -3.07
N LEU A 26 -6.50 -8.85 -2.47
CA LEU A 26 -5.91 -9.95 -3.22
C LEU A 26 -5.56 -11.12 -2.30
N SER A 27 -5.24 -12.24 -2.92
CA SER A 27 -4.80 -13.44 -2.20
C SER A 27 -3.48 -13.90 -2.76
N LEU A 28 -2.53 -14.14 -1.88
CA LEU A 28 -1.22 -14.70 -2.26
C LEU A 28 -1.20 -16.18 -1.95
N THR A 29 -0.49 -16.94 -2.78
CA THR A 29 -0.41 -18.39 -2.63
C THR A 29 0.18 -18.83 -1.30
N THR A 30 1.06 -18.02 -0.75
CA THR A 30 1.79 -18.36 0.48
C THR A 30 1.17 -17.73 1.73
N TYR A 31 0.05 -17.04 1.58
CA TYR A 31 -0.58 -16.33 2.69
C TYR A 31 -2.02 -16.80 2.84
N PRO A 32 -2.42 -17.27 4.05
CA PRO A 32 -3.72 -17.94 4.22
C PRO A 32 -4.93 -17.00 4.23
N PHE A 33 -4.71 -15.68 4.31
CA PHE A 33 -5.82 -14.74 4.41
C PHE A 33 -5.76 -13.74 3.27
N PRO A 34 -6.93 -13.18 2.86
CA PRO A 34 -6.91 -12.06 1.92
C PRO A 34 -6.16 -10.88 2.51
N ILE A 35 -5.43 -10.19 1.67
CA ILE A 35 -4.71 -8.99 2.06
C ILE A 35 -5.16 -7.83 1.21
N VAL A 36 -4.88 -6.61 1.67
CA VAL A 36 -5.22 -5.41 0.93
C VAL A 36 -3.95 -4.72 0.50
N MET A 37 -3.87 -4.45 -0.80
CA MET A 37 -2.77 -3.71 -1.41
C MET A 37 -3.29 -2.35 -1.85
N VAL A 38 -2.47 -1.32 -1.64
CA VAL A 38 -2.74 0.00 -2.19
C VAL A 38 -1.56 0.38 -3.06
N SER A 39 -1.85 0.81 -4.28
CA SER A 39 -0.81 1.21 -5.22
C SER A 39 -0.88 2.70 -5.51
N TRP A 40 0.27 3.26 -5.80
CA TRP A 40 0.48 4.68 -5.99
C TRP A 40 1.49 4.87 -7.11
N THR A 41 1.26 5.83 -8.00
CA THR A 41 2.22 6.05 -9.07
C THR A 41 3.48 6.72 -8.54
N ASP A 42 4.58 6.51 -9.25
CA ASP A 42 5.84 7.16 -8.91
C ASP A 42 5.69 8.68 -8.91
N GLY A 43 4.90 9.21 -9.83
CA GLY A 43 4.63 10.65 -9.89
C GLY A 43 3.92 11.17 -8.67
N GLU A 44 2.93 10.44 -8.18
CA GLU A 44 2.21 10.82 -6.96
C GLU A 44 3.13 10.79 -5.74
N LEU A 45 3.97 9.76 -5.65
CA LEU A 45 4.95 9.66 -4.56
C LEU A 45 5.90 10.86 -4.59
N ARG A 46 6.44 11.19 -5.75
CA ARG A 46 7.35 12.34 -5.89
C ARG A 46 6.69 13.65 -5.49
N SER A 47 5.43 13.81 -5.90
CA SER A 47 4.67 14.99 -5.54
C SER A 47 4.50 15.12 -4.03
N TYR A 48 4.21 14.01 -3.38
CA TYR A 48 4.03 13.98 -1.93
C TYR A 48 5.34 14.22 -1.18
N THR A 49 6.44 13.63 -1.65
CA THR A 49 7.72 13.69 -0.94
C THR A 49 8.39 15.05 -0.99
N ARG A 50 7.85 16.00 -1.73
CA ARG A 50 8.36 17.38 -1.70
C ARG A 50 8.31 17.98 -0.30
N ASN A 51 7.34 17.52 0.52
CA ASN A 51 7.13 18.06 1.86
C ASN A 51 7.22 17.00 2.95
N HIS A 52 7.61 15.78 2.60
CA HIS A 52 7.62 14.65 3.53
C HIS A 52 8.87 13.83 3.34
N LEU A 53 9.33 13.24 4.43
CA LEU A 53 10.54 12.45 4.39
C LEU A 53 10.27 11.08 3.77
N PHE A 54 11.02 10.76 2.74
CA PHE A 54 11.00 9.47 2.11
C PHE A 54 12.41 8.91 2.07
N HIS A 55 12.60 7.74 2.62
CA HIS A 55 13.89 7.06 2.63
C HIS A 55 13.84 5.84 1.73
N ARG A 56 14.65 5.86 0.70
CA ARG A 56 14.73 4.76 -0.25
C ARG A 56 15.81 3.78 0.20
N GLU A 57 15.42 2.52 0.35
CA GLU A 57 16.31 1.47 0.83
C GLU A 57 16.56 0.46 -0.28
N GLY A 58 17.09 0.93 -1.41
CA GLY A 58 17.32 0.10 -2.58
C GLY A 58 16.41 0.49 -3.73
N ASN A 59 16.39 -0.32 -4.77
CA ASN A 59 15.61 -0.02 -5.96
C ASN A 59 14.13 -0.33 -5.79
N ASP A 60 13.81 -1.28 -4.93
CA ASP A 60 12.46 -1.85 -4.83
C ASP A 60 11.77 -1.59 -3.52
N TYR A 61 12.38 -0.87 -2.61
CA TYR A 61 11.83 -0.66 -1.28
C TYR A 61 12.08 0.76 -0.80
N GLY A 62 11.06 1.34 -0.21
CA GLY A 62 11.17 2.66 0.37
C GLY A 62 10.32 2.78 1.62
N ARG A 63 10.66 3.75 2.47
CA ARG A 63 9.93 4.03 3.70
C ARG A 63 9.54 5.49 3.73
N LEU A 64 8.25 5.74 3.86
CA LEU A 64 7.69 7.07 3.90
C LEU A 64 7.27 7.40 5.33
N SER A 65 7.80 8.48 5.86
CA SER A 65 7.42 8.96 7.19
C SER A 65 6.31 9.99 7.06
N VAL A 66 5.21 9.76 7.74
CA VAL A 66 4.07 10.67 7.73
C VAL A 66 3.76 11.11 9.16
N PRO A 67 3.57 12.41 9.38
CA PRO A 67 3.21 12.88 10.71
C PRO A 67 1.74 12.57 11.01
N THR A 68 1.47 12.27 12.26
CA THR A 68 0.12 12.22 12.81
C THR A 68 -0.87 11.38 11.98
N ARG A 69 -0.58 10.10 11.83
CA ARG A 69 -1.52 9.15 11.24
C ARG A 69 -1.85 8.06 12.23
N THR A 70 -3.05 7.51 12.12
CA THR A 70 -3.55 6.54 13.08
C THR A 70 -4.01 5.28 12.37
N LEU A 71 -3.94 4.17 13.08
CA LEU A 71 -4.50 2.90 12.62
C LEU A 71 -5.91 2.67 13.13
N ASP A 72 -6.53 3.68 13.73
CA ASP A 72 -7.93 3.59 14.13
C ASP A 72 -8.79 3.31 12.90
N GLY A 73 -9.67 2.32 13.04
CA GLY A 73 -10.53 1.92 11.94
C GLY A 73 -9.88 0.99 10.94
N TYR A 74 -8.62 0.61 11.14
CA TYR A 74 -7.94 -0.29 10.21
C TYR A 74 -8.66 -1.63 10.06
N LYS A 75 -9.06 -2.24 11.15
CA LYS A 75 -9.71 -3.56 11.11
C LYS A 75 -11.03 -3.52 10.33
N GLU A 76 -11.81 -2.49 10.55
CA GLU A 76 -13.07 -2.29 9.84
C GLU A 76 -12.83 -2.02 8.35
N TRP A 77 -11.85 -1.18 8.05
CA TRP A 77 -11.48 -0.88 6.67
C TRP A 77 -11.03 -2.14 5.93
N HIS A 78 -10.15 -2.90 6.56
CA HIS A 78 -9.64 -4.14 5.98
C HIS A 78 -10.77 -5.14 5.72
N LYS A 79 -11.63 -5.32 6.71
CA LYS A 79 -12.76 -6.21 6.61
C LYS A 79 -13.68 -5.81 5.46
N GLU A 80 -13.94 -4.52 5.30
CA GLU A 80 -14.80 -4.03 4.25
C GLU A 80 -14.18 -4.22 2.87
N GLU A 81 -12.87 -3.98 2.75
CA GLU A 81 -12.19 -4.14 1.46
C GLU A 81 -12.15 -5.58 0.99
N VAL A 82 -12.06 -6.55 1.90
CA VAL A 82 -12.01 -7.95 1.52
C VAL A 82 -13.36 -8.65 1.56
N ARG A 83 -14.41 -7.97 1.96
CA ARG A 83 -15.73 -8.55 2.26
C ARG A 83 -16.34 -9.33 1.10
N TYR A 84 -16.28 -8.78 -0.10
CA TYR A 84 -16.83 -9.41 -1.29
C TYR A 84 -15.75 -9.86 -2.25
N PHE A 85 -14.56 -10.02 -1.73
CA PHE A 85 -13.43 -10.31 -2.56
C PHE A 85 -13.55 -11.72 -3.15
N PRO A 86 -13.62 -11.85 -4.49
CA PRO A 86 -13.46 -13.15 -5.12
C PRO A 86 -11.98 -13.51 -5.01
N MET A 87 -11.68 -14.65 -4.41
CA MET A 87 -10.31 -15.08 -4.21
C MET A 87 -9.57 -15.08 -5.53
N GLN A 88 -8.69 -14.10 -5.68
CA GLN A 88 -7.94 -13.91 -6.89
C GLN A 88 -6.47 -14.01 -6.56
N GLU A 89 -5.80 -15.00 -7.15
CA GLU A 89 -4.40 -15.21 -6.90
C GLU A 89 -3.57 -14.21 -7.68
N VAL A 90 -2.65 -13.56 -6.98
CA VAL A 90 -1.75 -12.59 -7.60
C VAL A 90 -0.40 -13.23 -7.80
N LYS A 91 0.07 -13.20 -9.04
CA LYS A 91 1.38 -13.69 -9.38
C LYS A 91 2.43 -12.64 -9.03
N ASN A 92 3.68 -13.01 -9.23
CA ASN A 92 4.83 -12.18 -8.94
C ASN A 92 4.63 -10.72 -9.35
N THR A 93 4.80 -9.82 -8.38
CA THR A 93 4.68 -8.38 -8.58
C THR A 93 6.05 -7.71 -8.63
N SER A 94 7.05 -8.41 -9.14
CA SER A 94 8.43 -7.92 -9.17
C SER A 94 8.61 -6.61 -9.92
N MET A 95 7.64 -6.24 -10.73
CA MET A 95 7.66 -4.98 -11.48
C MET A 95 7.25 -3.79 -10.61
N ASP A 96 6.64 -4.04 -9.48
CA ASP A 96 6.18 -2.99 -8.57
C ASP A 96 7.14 -2.86 -7.39
N ARG A 97 7.19 -1.67 -6.84
CA ARG A 97 8.08 -1.37 -5.72
C ARG A 97 7.28 -1.29 -4.43
N ASP A 98 7.75 -2.00 -3.42
CA ASP A 98 7.11 -2.01 -2.11
C ASP A 98 7.38 -0.73 -1.35
N MET A 99 6.37 -0.28 -0.62
CA MET A 99 6.49 0.89 0.23
C MET A 99 5.90 0.59 1.60
N GLU A 100 6.60 1.02 2.63
CA GLU A 100 6.13 0.92 4.00
C GLU A 100 5.87 2.33 4.54
N ILE A 101 4.77 2.48 5.25
CA ILE A 101 4.39 3.75 5.84
C ILE A 101 4.63 3.69 7.35
N ASP A 102 5.40 4.64 7.84
CA ASP A 102 5.68 4.76 9.28
C ASP A 102 4.70 5.73 9.95
#